data_ca0b527a35dcde44159030edb4b70002
#
_entry.id   ca0b527a35dcde44159030edb4b70002
#
_cell.length_a   1.000
_cell.length_b   1.000
_cell.length_c   1.000
_cell.angle_alpha   90.00
_cell.angle_beta   90.00
_cell.angle_gamma   90.00
#
_symmetry.space_group_name_H-M   'P 1'
#
loop_
_entity.id
_entity.type
_entity.pdbx_description
1 polymer ?
#
loop_
_entity_poly.entity_id
_entity_poly.type
_entity_poly.pdbx_seq_one_letter_code
_entity_poly.pdbx_strand_id
1 'polypeptide(L)'
;MMYSFEEILDRKDNGSKKWSREYINKRFKISDEENYPLFIADMDYKLPEEIINPINELITKGDFGYFDVRDSFYDSVIWWYKKNYSCSIKKEWIVPSIGALSSMHLIVEKIFNKKDNLLIFTPVYGPFKDVVINNNMNLYKYKLKIHKDRYYIDFKELNEFIKKNNINGIIFCNPHNPSGRCWSKDELDKLVSLCKQNNIKIISDEVHGDLVLGENKFNSLSGYLEENDNIIVISSPNKTFNIAGLNISTFLCGNPELKLILENEFNNRKLHVNRFGIEVLTICYNTGFQWVEALRKNIKENMDMVINKIDIEGVEIMMPESGYLLWVKLDKVNDVDKFILELAKEKKVLLETGSRFINDYEGFVRINVATSKSILEEAMDRFVDFYKEYK
;
A
#
# COMPACT_ATOMS: atom_id res chain seq x y z
N MET A 1 -25.88 -7.45 8.43
CA MET A 1 -25.13 -8.13 9.51
C MET A 1 -24.15 -7.12 10.09
N MET A 2 -23.94 -7.15 11.40
CA MET A 2 -22.94 -6.29 12.02
C MET A 2 -21.62 -7.08 12.03
N TYR A 3 -20.60 -6.63 11.30
CA TYR A 3 -19.27 -7.25 11.32
C TYR A 3 -18.59 -6.94 12.66
N SER A 4 -17.94 -7.92 13.26
CA SER A 4 -17.10 -7.74 14.44
C SER A 4 -15.63 -7.67 14.03
N PHE A 5 -14.91 -6.68 14.56
CA PHE A 5 -13.47 -6.50 14.36
C PHE A 5 -12.69 -6.63 15.70
N GLU A 6 -13.36 -7.11 16.75
CA GLU A 6 -12.72 -7.37 18.05
C GLU A 6 -12.06 -8.76 18.11
N GLU A 7 -12.64 -9.73 17.40
CA GLU A 7 -12.03 -11.05 17.27
C GLU A 7 -10.94 -11.01 16.21
N ILE A 8 -9.71 -11.21 16.65
CA ILE A 8 -8.56 -11.34 15.76
C ILE A 8 -8.22 -12.81 15.51
N LEU A 9 -7.59 -13.05 14.37
CA LEU A 9 -7.08 -14.37 14.03
C LEU A 9 -5.88 -14.72 14.92
N ASP A 10 -5.88 -15.93 15.49
CA ASP A 10 -4.65 -16.50 16.04
C ASP A 10 -3.71 -16.86 14.88
N ARG A 11 -2.58 -16.16 14.82
CA ARG A 11 -1.63 -16.26 13.70
C ARG A 11 -0.22 -16.62 14.16
N LYS A 12 -0.04 -17.00 15.42
CA LYS A 12 1.28 -17.26 16.01
C LYS A 12 2.02 -18.42 15.35
N ASP A 13 1.28 -19.48 15.00
CA ASP A 13 1.85 -20.71 14.49
C ASP A 13 1.47 -21.05 13.03
N ASN A 14 0.94 -20.06 12.28
CA ASN A 14 0.50 -20.27 10.89
C ASN A 14 1.48 -19.69 9.83
N GLY A 15 2.71 -19.33 10.22
CA GLY A 15 3.71 -18.74 9.34
C GLY A 15 3.54 -17.25 9.05
N SER A 16 2.61 -16.57 9.73
CA SER A 16 2.43 -15.13 9.60
C SER A 16 3.65 -14.35 10.06
N LYS A 17 4.26 -13.56 9.17
CA LYS A 17 5.43 -12.73 9.53
C LYS A 17 5.14 -11.76 10.69
N LYS A 18 3.92 -11.23 10.78
CA LYS A 18 3.52 -10.26 11.81
C LYS A 18 3.55 -10.89 13.21
N TRP A 19 3.15 -12.17 13.33
CA TRP A 19 3.02 -12.90 14.58
C TRP A 19 4.09 -13.98 14.81
N SER A 20 4.96 -14.23 13.82
CA SER A 20 6.02 -15.25 13.92
C SER A 20 7.04 -14.89 15.00
N ARG A 21 7.18 -15.75 16.01
CA ARG A 21 8.17 -15.61 17.08
C ARG A 21 9.60 -15.52 16.52
N GLU A 22 9.92 -16.36 15.53
CA GLU A 22 11.24 -16.35 14.90
C GLU A 22 11.52 -15.01 14.20
N TYR A 23 10.56 -14.51 13.42
CA TYR A 23 10.69 -13.24 12.71
C TYR A 23 10.80 -12.06 13.69
N ILE A 24 9.98 -12.04 14.75
CA ILE A 24 9.99 -11.01 15.79
C ILE A 24 11.32 -11.04 16.53
N ASN A 25 11.79 -12.22 16.96
CA ASN A 25 13.08 -12.36 17.63
C ASN A 25 14.23 -11.87 16.75
N LYS A 26 14.28 -12.30 15.49
CA LYS A 26 15.31 -11.87 14.54
C LYS A 26 15.34 -10.36 14.37
N ARG A 27 14.18 -9.72 14.32
CA ARG A 27 14.05 -8.30 14.03
C ARG A 27 14.18 -7.40 15.26
N PHE A 28 13.47 -7.72 16.33
CA PHE A 28 13.35 -6.88 17.53
C PHE A 28 14.21 -7.38 18.70
N LYS A 29 14.88 -8.53 18.55
CA LYS A 29 15.74 -9.12 19.58
C LYS A 29 15.01 -9.44 20.89
N ILE A 30 13.75 -9.83 20.79
CA ILE A 30 12.90 -10.26 21.90
C ILE A 30 12.39 -11.69 21.67
N SER A 31 12.24 -12.47 22.76
CA SER A 31 11.76 -13.85 22.73
C SER A 31 10.42 -14.05 23.44
N ASP A 32 9.82 -12.97 23.91
CA ASP A 32 8.60 -13.00 24.69
C ASP A 32 7.41 -13.47 23.85
N GLU A 33 6.48 -14.17 24.49
CA GLU A 33 5.24 -14.66 23.85
C GLU A 33 4.16 -13.58 23.75
N GLU A 34 4.13 -12.67 24.71
CA GLU A 34 3.21 -11.52 24.69
C GLU A 34 3.88 -10.33 24.04
N ASN A 35 3.32 -9.88 22.94
CA ASN A 35 3.76 -8.66 22.25
C ASN A 35 2.62 -8.06 21.43
N TYR A 36 2.78 -6.79 21.07
CA TYR A 36 1.83 -5.99 20.32
C TYR A 36 2.41 -5.63 18.94
N PRO A 37 2.23 -6.49 17.91
CA PRO A 37 2.89 -6.31 16.63
C PRO A 37 2.12 -5.32 15.74
N LEU A 38 2.55 -4.08 15.71
CA LEU A 38 1.95 -2.98 14.94
C LEU A 38 2.88 -2.49 13.80
N PHE A 39 3.75 -3.35 13.28
CA PHE A 39 4.83 -2.95 12.35
C PHE A 39 4.57 -3.31 10.88
N ILE A 40 4.00 -4.47 10.56
CA ILE A 40 3.72 -4.89 9.18
C ILE A 40 2.38 -4.33 8.70
N ALA A 41 2.29 -3.95 7.42
CA ALA A 41 1.03 -3.58 6.76
C ALA A 41 0.19 -4.84 6.42
N ASP A 42 -0.38 -5.44 7.44
CA ASP A 42 -1.15 -6.68 7.45
C ASP A 42 -2.20 -6.59 8.57
N MET A 43 -3.44 -6.94 8.29
CA MET A 43 -4.55 -6.84 9.25
C MET A 43 -4.67 -8.13 10.07
N ASP A 44 -5.28 -8.04 11.25
CA ASP A 44 -5.53 -9.20 12.11
C ASP A 44 -6.99 -9.70 12.02
N TYR A 45 -7.82 -9.07 11.20
CA TYR A 45 -9.23 -9.40 11.06
C TYR A 45 -9.46 -10.63 10.17
N LYS A 46 -10.48 -11.41 10.53
CA LYS A 46 -10.99 -12.50 9.70
C LYS A 46 -11.80 -11.94 8.54
N LEU A 47 -11.66 -12.55 7.37
CA LEU A 47 -12.57 -12.29 6.26
C LEU A 47 -13.99 -12.73 6.61
N PRO A 48 -15.04 -12.04 6.11
CA PRO A 48 -16.42 -12.38 6.41
C PRO A 48 -16.89 -13.64 5.67
N GLU A 49 -17.99 -14.20 6.12
CA GLU A 49 -18.51 -15.47 5.58
C GLU A 49 -18.92 -15.38 4.11
N GLU A 50 -19.43 -14.24 3.66
CA GLU A 50 -19.76 -14.00 2.24
C GLU A 50 -18.56 -14.05 1.29
N ILE A 51 -17.34 -13.98 1.83
CA ILE A 51 -16.09 -14.21 1.09
C ILE A 51 -15.58 -15.62 1.34
N ILE A 52 -15.58 -16.09 2.60
CA ILE A 52 -15.02 -17.40 2.97
C ILE A 52 -15.83 -18.55 2.39
N ASN A 53 -17.16 -18.45 2.37
CA ASN A 53 -18.00 -19.55 1.89
C ASN A 53 -17.81 -19.85 0.39
N PRO A 54 -17.81 -18.86 -0.53
CA PRO A 54 -17.48 -19.13 -1.93
C PRO A 54 -16.04 -19.66 -2.14
N ILE A 55 -15.09 -19.25 -1.31
CA ILE A 55 -13.72 -19.79 -1.37
C ILE A 55 -13.71 -21.28 -0.96
N ASN A 56 -14.45 -21.64 0.08
CA ASN A 56 -14.57 -23.05 0.50
C ASN A 56 -15.25 -23.92 -0.58
N GLU A 57 -16.26 -23.39 -1.26
CA GLU A 57 -16.87 -24.08 -2.42
C GLU A 57 -15.87 -24.32 -3.54
N LEU A 58 -15.03 -23.33 -3.83
CA LEU A 58 -13.97 -23.42 -4.83
C LEU A 58 -12.97 -24.53 -4.48
N ILE A 59 -12.53 -24.59 -3.22
CA ILE A 59 -11.60 -25.62 -2.72
C ILE A 59 -12.26 -27.01 -2.77
N THR A 60 -13.53 -27.11 -2.37
CA THR A 60 -14.27 -28.37 -2.32
C THR A 60 -14.47 -29.01 -3.70
N LYS A 61 -14.53 -28.20 -4.77
CA LYS A 61 -14.57 -28.72 -6.15
C LYS A 61 -13.31 -29.46 -6.56
N GLY A 62 -12.16 -29.20 -5.93
CA GLY A 62 -10.90 -29.90 -6.16
C GLY A 62 -10.30 -29.71 -7.56
N ASP A 63 -10.73 -28.71 -8.32
CA ASP A 63 -10.23 -28.42 -9.66
C ASP A 63 -9.15 -27.34 -9.62
N PHE A 64 -7.88 -27.73 -9.73
CA PHE A 64 -6.70 -26.90 -9.73
C PHE A 64 -5.88 -27.02 -11.04
N GLY A 65 -6.53 -27.46 -12.12
CA GLY A 65 -5.90 -27.61 -13.44
C GLY A 65 -5.61 -26.28 -14.14
N TYR A 66 -5.16 -26.39 -15.38
CA TYR A 66 -4.99 -25.21 -16.24
C TYR A 66 -6.30 -24.48 -16.44
N PHE A 67 -6.25 -23.16 -16.53
CA PHE A 67 -7.43 -22.31 -16.65
C PHE A 67 -7.16 -21.09 -17.50
N ASP A 68 -8.23 -20.52 -18.05
CA ASP A 68 -8.25 -19.21 -18.67
C ASP A 68 -8.92 -18.19 -17.74
N VAL A 69 -8.45 -16.95 -17.73
CA VAL A 69 -9.08 -15.87 -16.97
C VAL A 69 -10.43 -15.54 -17.61
N ARG A 70 -11.50 -15.78 -16.85
CA ARG A 70 -12.89 -15.60 -17.34
C ARG A 70 -13.31 -14.13 -17.36
N ASP A 71 -14.32 -13.82 -18.15
CA ASP A 71 -14.92 -12.48 -18.23
C ASP A 71 -15.38 -11.96 -16.87
N SER A 72 -15.88 -12.85 -16.01
CA SER A 72 -16.30 -12.50 -14.64
C SER A 72 -15.23 -11.82 -13.80
N PHE A 73 -13.95 -12.11 -14.04
CA PHE A 73 -12.82 -11.41 -13.40
C PHE A 73 -12.77 -9.95 -13.86
N TYR A 74 -12.78 -9.71 -15.17
CA TYR A 74 -12.73 -8.36 -15.73
C TYR A 74 -13.95 -7.53 -15.30
N ASP A 75 -15.14 -8.14 -15.34
CA ASP A 75 -16.38 -7.51 -14.92
C ASP A 75 -16.33 -7.11 -13.43
N SER A 76 -15.76 -7.95 -12.57
CA SER A 76 -15.59 -7.66 -11.14
C SER A 76 -14.64 -6.46 -10.90
N VAL A 77 -13.54 -6.39 -11.65
CA VAL A 77 -12.59 -5.26 -11.57
C VAL A 77 -13.26 -3.98 -12.08
N ILE A 78 -13.96 -4.01 -13.20
CA ILE A 78 -14.69 -2.85 -13.75
C ILE A 78 -15.76 -2.38 -12.77
N TRP A 79 -16.54 -3.31 -12.22
CA TRP A 79 -17.57 -2.99 -11.23
C TRP A 79 -16.95 -2.33 -9.98
N TRP A 80 -15.81 -2.88 -9.49
CA TRP A 80 -15.13 -2.37 -8.32
C TRP A 80 -14.63 -0.93 -8.51
N TYR A 81 -13.98 -0.65 -9.63
CA TYR A 81 -13.52 0.70 -9.98
C TYR A 81 -14.68 1.71 -10.09
N LYS A 82 -15.75 1.31 -10.76
CA LYS A 82 -16.95 2.15 -10.88
C LYS A 82 -17.60 2.41 -9.52
N LYS A 83 -17.75 1.37 -8.69
CA LYS A 83 -18.43 1.45 -7.40
C LYS A 83 -17.60 2.18 -6.35
N ASN A 84 -16.31 1.88 -6.29
CA ASN A 84 -15.43 2.31 -5.21
C ASN A 84 -14.73 3.65 -5.48
N TYR A 85 -14.40 3.92 -6.75
CA TYR A 85 -13.65 5.12 -7.15
C TYR A 85 -14.44 6.06 -8.04
N SER A 86 -15.68 5.72 -8.40
CA SER A 86 -16.47 6.45 -9.42
C SER A 86 -15.74 6.60 -10.75
N CYS A 87 -14.87 5.63 -11.07
CA CYS A 87 -14.02 5.62 -12.24
C CYS A 87 -14.46 4.52 -13.21
N SER A 88 -14.66 4.89 -14.49
CA SER A 88 -14.98 3.94 -15.55
C SER A 88 -13.70 3.50 -16.25
N ILE A 89 -13.42 2.20 -16.24
CA ILE A 89 -12.30 1.58 -16.93
C ILE A 89 -12.79 0.60 -17.98
N LYS A 90 -11.97 0.36 -19.01
CA LYS A 90 -12.30 -0.55 -20.12
C LYS A 90 -11.66 -1.92 -19.87
N LYS A 91 -12.34 -2.99 -20.28
CA LYS A 91 -11.83 -4.37 -20.16
C LYS A 91 -10.47 -4.53 -20.83
N GLU A 92 -10.28 -3.93 -21.99
CA GLU A 92 -9.04 -3.98 -22.75
C GLU A 92 -7.85 -3.32 -22.07
N TRP A 93 -8.04 -2.53 -21.02
CA TRP A 93 -6.94 -1.94 -20.23
C TRP A 93 -6.42 -2.86 -19.14
N ILE A 94 -7.23 -3.85 -18.72
CA ILE A 94 -6.97 -4.67 -17.55
C ILE A 94 -6.03 -5.82 -17.91
N VAL A 95 -4.96 -5.96 -17.12
CA VAL A 95 -4.04 -7.10 -17.19
C VAL A 95 -3.92 -7.74 -15.80
N PRO A 96 -4.37 -8.99 -15.63
CA PRO A 96 -4.13 -9.73 -14.39
C PRO A 96 -2.63 -10.02 -14.22
N SER A 97 -2.12 -9.90 -12.99
CA SER A 97 -0.67 -9.98 -12.74
C SER A 97 -0.30 -10.58 -11.38
N ILE A 98 0.97 -10.93 -11.21
CA ILE A 98 1.51 -11.74 -10.10
C ILE A 98 2.00 -10.91 -8.91
N GLY A 99 1.16 -10.03 -8.37
CA GLY A 99 1.53 -9.15 -7.26
C GLY A 99 2.15 -7.83 -7.73
N ALA A 100 1.84 -6.75 -7.00
CA ALA A 100 2.12 -5.38 -7.41
C ALA A 100 3.61 -5.10 -7.63
N LEU A 101 4.49 -5.49 -6.69
CA LEU A 101 5.93 -5.24 -6.83
C LEU A 101 6.58 -6.05 -7.97
N SER A 102 6.21 -7.33 -8.12
CA SER A 102 6.72 -8.16 -9.21
C SER A 102 6.31 -7.59 -10.57
N SER A 103 5.07 -7.12 -10.67
CA SER A 103 4.57 -6.45 -11.87
C SER A 103 5.30 -5.14 -12.13
N MET A 104 5.54 -4.34 -11.09
CA MET A 104 6.28 -3.08 -11.20
C MET A 104 7.71 -3.29 -11.69
N HIS A 105 8.41 -4.32 -11.20
CA HIS A 105 9.74 -4.68 -11.70
C HIS A 105 9.71 -4.98 -13.20
N LEU A 106 8.76 -5.81 -13.65
CA LEU A 106 8.63 -6.15 -15.06
C LEU A 106 8.28 -4.94 -15.93
N ILE A 107 7.34 -4.11 -15.46
CA ILE A 107 6.93 -2.89 -16.14
C ILE A 107 8.15 -1.97 -16.32
N VAL A 108 8.88 -1.68 -15.24
CA VAL A 108 10.08 -0.81 -15.30
C VAL A 108 11.12 -1.38 -16.25
N GLU A 109 11.41 -2.69 -16.19
CA GLU A 109 12.36 -3.35 -17.07
C GLU A 109 12.02 -3.18 -18.56
N LYS A 110 10.72 -3.18 -18.91
CA LYS A 110 10.27 -3.23 -20.30
C LYS A 110 9.94 -1.88 -20.91
N ILE A 111 9.54 -0.91 -20.11
CA ILE A 111 9.11 0.39 -20.65
C ILE A 111 10.19 1.48 -20.57
N PHE A 112 11.29 1.22 -19.85
CA PHE A 112 12.42 2.13 -19.75
C PHE A 112 13.70 1.50 -20.31
N ASN A 113 14.62 2.36 -20.77
CA ASN A 113 15.95 1.95 -21.18
C ASN A 113 16.88 1.92 -19.97
N LYS A 114 17.91 1.07 -20.02
CA LYS A 114 18.96 1.08 -18.98
C LYS A 114 19.52 2.48 -18.83
N LYS A 115 19.70 2.92 -17.58
CA LYS A 115 20.16 4.27 -17.19
C LYS A 115 19.14 5.38 -17.39
N ASP A 116 17.90 5.10 -17.76
CA ASP A 116 16.84 6.10 -17.66
C ASP A 116 16.71 6.61 -16.21
N ASN A 117 16.33 7.86 -16.08
CA ASN A 117 16.23 8.56 -14.80
C ASN A 117 14.82 8.41 -14.23
N LEU A 118 14.66 7.64 -13.17
CA LEU A 118 13.38 7.41 -12.51
C LEU A 118 13.28 8.16 -11.18
N LEU A 119 12.19 8.87 -11.00
CA LEU A 119 11.88 9.67 -9.83
C LEU A 119 10.94 8.92 -8.88
N ILE A 120 11.23 9.00 -7.59
CA ILE A 120 10.33 8.66 -6.49
C ILE A 120 10.15 9.85 -5.57
N PHE A 121 8.98 9.96 -4.92
CA PHE A 121 8.69 11.01 -3.95
C PHE A 121 8.95 10.50 -2.54
N THR A 122 9.92 11.07 -1.83
CA THR A 122 10.29 10.62 -0.48
C THR A 122 9.64 11.47 0.62
N PRO A 123 9.33 10.86 1.81
CA PRO A 123 9.50 9.44 2.15
C PRO A 123 8.54 8.55 1.37
N VAL A 124 8.91 7.31 1.07
CA VAL A 124 8.05 6.36 0.36
C VAL A 124 8.44 4.91 0.64
N TYR A 125 7.58 3.99 0.31
CA TYR A 125 7.79 2.56 0.45
C TYR A 125 9.13 2.10 -0.12
N GLY A 126 10.00 1.57 0.77
CA GLY A 126 11.40 1.24 0.47
C GLY A 126 11.65 0.43 -0.80
N PRO A 127 10.86 -0.62 -1.09
CA PRO A 127 11.02 -1.42 -2.30
C PRO A 127 10.93 -0.66 -3.63
N PHE A 128 10.39 0.55 -3.70
CA PHE A 128 10.44 1.35 -4.93
C PHE A 128 11.88 1.68 -5.36
N LYS A 129 12.78 1.91 -4.37
CA LYS A 129 14.21 2.03 -4.63
C LYS A 129 14.77 0.78 -5.29
N ASP A 130 14.39 -0.39 -4.77
CA ASP A 130 14.88 -1.68 -5.28
C ASP A 130 14.38 -1.95 -6.70
N VAL A 131 13.14 -1.57 -7.01
CA VAL A 131 12.58 -1.62 -8.38
C VAL A 131 13.44 -0.83 -9.35
N VAL A 132 13.84 0.38 -9.00
CA VAL A 132 14.66 1.25 -9.88
C VAL A 132 16.08 0.68 -10.04
N ILE A 133 16.74 0.38 -8.92
CA ILE A 133 18.15 -0.01 -8.91
C ILE A 133 18.36 -1.40 -9.55
N ASN A 134 17.52 -2.38 -9.21
CA ASN A 134 17.65 -3.75 -9.71
C ASN A 134 17.36 -3.86 -11.22
N ASN A 135 16.68 -2.87 -11.79
CA ASN A 135 16.48 -2.77 -13.25
C ASN A 135 17.54 -1.91 -13.96
N ASN A 136 18.61 -1.54 -13.28
CA ASN A 136 19.72 -0.73 -13.81
C ASN A 136 19.30 0.67 -14.28
N MET A 137 18.31 1.27 -13.63
CA MET A 137 17.88 2.65 -13.82
C MET A 137 18.56 3.58 -12.79
N ASN A 138 18.63 4.86 -13.10
CA ASN A 138 19.13 5.86 -12.18
C ASN A 138 18.01 6.32 -11.24
N LEU A 139 18.25 6.25 -9.94
CA LEU A 139 17.28 6.67 -8.93
C LEU A 139 17.42 8.15 -8.60
N TYR A 140 16.34 8.89 -8.78
CA TYR A 140 16.19 10.27 -8.31
C TYR A 140 15.12 10.33 -7.21
N LYS A 141 15.39 11.16 -6.21
CA LYS A 141 14.49 11.36 -5.06
C LYS A 141 14.03 12.81 -5.05
N TYR A 142 12.73 13.00 -5.07
CA TYR A 142 12.15 14.32 -4.80
C TYR A 142 11.56 14.30 -3.39
N LYS A 143 12.09 15.16 -2.51
CA LYS A 143 11.62 15.24 -1.13
C LYS A 143 10.31 16.01 -1.08
N LEU A 144 9.25 15.32 -0.66
CA LEU A 144 7.95 15.95 -0.39
C LEU A 144 8.11 17.01 0.71
N LYS A 145 7.41 18.10 0.56
CA LYS A 145 7.37 19.15 1.58
C LYS A 145 6.27 18.86 2.58
N ILE A 146 6.45 19.34 3.80
CA ILE A 146 5.44 19.23 4.86
C ILE A 146 4.83 20.61 5.09
N HIS A 147 3.51 20.67 5.15
CA HIS A 147 2.76 21.81 5.63
C HIS A 147 1.78 21.34 6.69
N LYS A 148 1.96 21.77 7.92
CA LYS A 148 1.24 21.27 9.09
C LYS A 148 1.39 19.74 9.23
N ASP A 149 0.31 19.01 9.01
CA ASP A 149 0.16 17.58 9.17
C ASP A 149 0.11 16.80 7.84
N ARG A 150 0.52 17.44 6.72
CA ARG A 150 0.40 16.87 5.37
C ARG A 150 1.65 17.04 4.52
N TYR A 151 1.93 16.02 3.73
CA TYR A 151 2.88 16.13 2.63
C TYR A 151 2.24 16.79 1.41
N TYR A 152 3.01 17.57 0.67
CA TYR A 152 2.60 18.17 -0.59
C TYR A 152 3.74 18.22 -1.61
N ILE A 153 3.37 18.37 -2.88
CA ILE A 153 4.29 18.54 -4.00
C ILE A 153 4.34 20.04 -4.36
N ASP A 154 5.54 20.63 -4.32
CA ASP A 154 5.76 21.94 -4.93
C ASP A 154 5.97 21.75 -6.43
N PHE A 155 4.92 21.96 -7.21
CA PHE A 155 4.95 21.70 -8.65
C PHE A 155 5.89 22.62 -9.43
N LYS A 156 6.20 23.81 -8.92
CA LYS A 156 7.19 24.69 -9.54
C LYS A 156 8.59 24.10 -9.38
N GLU A 157 8.95 23.73 -8.16
CA GLU A 157 10.23 23.11 -7.86
C GLU A 157 10.35 21.73 -8.54
N LEU A 158 9.26 20.94 -8.56
CA LEU A 158 9.24 19.66 -9.25
C LEU A 158 9.54 19.82 -10.76
N ASN A 159 8.96 20.82 -11.42
CA ASN A 159 9.23 21.07 -12.83
C ASN A 159 10.71 21.43 -13.10
N GLU A 160 11.30 22.24 -12.24
CA GLU A 160 12.73 22.56 -12.31
C GLU A 160 13.60 21.33 -12.08
N PHE A 161 13.24 20.52 -11.09
CA PHE A 161 13.91 19.26 -10.77
C PHE A 161 13.88 18.26 -11.94
N ILE A 162 12.70 18.07 -12.55
CA ILE A 162 12.49 17.20 -13.71
C ILE A 162 13.40 17.62 -14.87
N LYS A 163 13.42 18.88 -15.23
CA LYS A 163 14.22 19.40 -16.34
C LYS A 163 15.72 19.31 -16.07
N LYS A 164 16.14 19.67 -14.87
CA LYS A 164 17.56 19.63 -14.45
C LYS A 164 18.12 18.21 -14.52
N ASN A 165 17.31 17.21 -14.15
CA ASN A 165 17.76 15.83 -14.01
C ASN A 165 17.32 14.94 -15.18
N ASN A 166 16.70 15.48 -16.23
CA ASN A 166 16.21 14.72 -17.40
C ASN A 166 15.41 13.47 -16.99
N ILE A 167 14.39 13.65 -16.14
CA ILE A 167 13.57 12.55 -15.63
C ILE A 167 12.76 11.92 -16.77
N ASN A 168 12.82 10.59 -16.88
CA ASN A 168 12.11 9.79 -17.89
C ASN A 168 10.84 9.14 -17.35
N GLY A 169 10.79 8.85 -16.05
CA GLY A 169 9.66 8.19 -15.42
C GLY A 169 9.51 8.52 -13.94
N ILE A 170 8.30 8.32 -13.44
CA ILE A 170 7.92 8.51 -12.05
C ILE A 170 7.26 7.24 -11.53
N ILE A 171 7.71 6.73 -10.37
CA ILE A 171 6.96 5.77 -9.57
C ILE A 171 6.21 6.56 -8.50
N PHE A 172 4.89 6.56 -8.60
CA PHE A 172 4.00 7.37 -7.78
C PHE A 172 3.17 6.50 -6.84
N CYS A 173 3.11 6.85 -5.57
CA CYS A 173 2.32 6.14 -4.56
C CYS A 173 1.02 6.90 -4.30
N ASN A 174 -0.11 6.29 -4.60
CA ASN A 174 -1.43 6.91 -4.52
C ASN A 174 -2.51 5.91 -4.04
N PRO A 175 -3.02 5.98 -2.82
CA PRO A 175 -2.62 6.85 -1.71
C PRO A 175 -1.17 6.64 -1.26
N HIS A 176 -0.61 7.66 -0.64
CA HIS A 176 0.81 7.69 -0.30
C HIS A 176 1.11 6.87 0.96
N ASN A 177 2.01 5.91 0.87
CA ASN A 177 2.56 5.16 1.99
C ASN A 177 4.02 5.64 2.24
N PRO A 178 4.34 6.19 3.44
CA PRO A 178 3.74 5.84 4.74
C PRO A 178 2.63 6.76 5.26
N SER A 179 2.39 7.94 4.68
CA SER A 179 1.57 8.97 5.32
C SER A 179 0.04 8.79 5.20
N GLY A 180 -0.44 7.88 4.37
CA GLY A 180 -1.88 7.72 4.11
C GLY A 180 -2.51 8.86 3.29
N ARG A 181 -1.70 9.76 2.70
CA ARG A 181 -2.15 10.92 1.94
C ARG A 181 -2.90 10.51 0.67
N CYS A 182 -4.12 10.99 0.45
CA CYS A 182 -4.85 10.95 -0.82
C CYS A 182 -4.56 12.22 -1.62
N TRP A 183 -4.04 12.07 -2.84
CA TRP A 183 -3.79 13.22 -3.69
C TRP A 183 -5.10 13.76 -4.27
N SER A 184 -5.29 15.07 -4.18
CA SER A 184 -6.49 15.71 -4.74
C SER A 184 -6.50 15.65 -6.27
N LYS A 185 -7.69 15.80 -6.86
CA LYS A 185 -7.81 15.83 -8.31
C LYS A 185 -6.94 16.94 -8.92
N ASP A 186 -6.90 18.13 -8.31
CA ASP A 186 -6.07 19.26 -8.79
C ASP A 186 -4.58 18.95 -8.74
N GLU A 187 -4.10 18.21 -7.71
CA GLU A 187 -2.70 17.78 -7.64
C GLU A 187 -2.38 16.75 -8.73
N LEU A 188 -3.29 15.80 -8.97
CA LEU A 188 -3.13 14.82 -10.03
C LEU A 188 -3.21 15.45 -11.42
N ASP A 189 -4.12 16.39 -11.66
CA ASP A 189 -4.22 17.15 -12.92
C ASP A 189 -2.88 17.88 -13.21
N LYS A 190 -2.30 18.52 -12.21
CA LYS A 190 -0.98 19.18 -12.32
C LYS A 190 0.13 18.17 -12.59
N LEU A 191 0.17 17.05 -11.87
CA LEU A 191 1.19 16.00 -12.06
C LEU A 191 1.11 15.42 -13.48
N VAL A 192 -0.09 15.01 -13.90
CA VAL A 192 -0.31 14.40 -15.22
C VAL A 192 0.03 15.39 -16.35
N SER A 193 -0.40 16.65 -16.22
CA SER A 193 -0.07 17.70 -17.19
C SER A 193 1.43 17.93 -17.28
N LEU A 194 2.12 18.04 -16.15
CA LEU A 194 3.56 18.21 -16.09
C LEU A 194 4.32 17.02 -16.72
N CYS A 195 3.90 15.81 -16.43
CA CYS A 195 4.48 14.60 -17.01
C CYS A 195 4.24 14.51 -18.53
N LYS A 196 3.02 14.83 -18.99
CA LYS A 196 2.69 14.86 -20.41
C LYS A 196 3.55 15.88 -21.18
N GLN A 197 3.72 17.10 -20.65
CA GLN A 197 4.54 18.15 -21.25
C GLN A 197 6.03 17.78 -21.38
N ASN A 198 6.53 16.93 -20.49
CA ASN A 198 7.93 16.51 -20.45
C ASN A 198 8.14 15.06 -20.97
N ASN A 199 7.11 14.44 -21.55
CA ASN A 199 7.10 13.05 -22.03
C ASN A 199 7.56 12.02 -20.97
N ILE A 200 7.10 12.17 -19.74
CA ILE A 200 7.43 11.33 -18.59
C ILE A 200 6.35 10.24 -18.44
N LYS A 201 6.77 9.00 -18.26
CA LYS A 201 5.87 7.90 -17.92
C LYS A 201 5.58 7.86 -16.42
N ILE A 202 4.35 7.55 -16.05
CA ILE A 202 3.91 7.41 -14.65
C ILE A 202 3.54 5.96 -14.39
N ILE A 203 4.15 5.35 -13.38
CA ILE A 203 3.70 4.09 -12.79
C ILE A 203 3.08 4.42 -11.44
N SER A 204 1.75 4.31 -11.34
CA SER A 204 1.02 4.58 -10.09
C SER A 204 0.79 3.30 -9.32
N ASP A 205 1.29 3.23 -8.09
CA ASP A 205 0.96 2.18 -7.14
C ASP A 205 -0.27 2.61 -6.34
N GLU A 206 -1.41 1.94 -6.61
CA GLU A 206 -2.72 2.26 -6.02
C GLU A 206 -3.24 1.15 -5.08
N VAL A 207 -2.36 0.31 -4.55
CA VAL A 207 -2.75 -0.83 -3.68
C VAL A 207 -3.44 -0.43 -2.36
N HIS A 208 -3.36 0.84 -1.97
CA HIS A 208 -4.03 1.39 -0.79
C HIS A 208 -5.34 2.14 -1.12
N GLY A 209 -5.75 2.21 -2.38
CA GLY A 209 -6.86 3.04 -2.86
C GLY A 209 -8.23 2.71 -2.25
N ASP A 210 -8.44 1.46 -1.85
CA ASP A 210 -9.73 1.01 -1.33
C ASP A 210 -10.06 1.50 0.09
N LEU A 211 -9.07 1.86 0.89
CA LEU A 211 -9.26 2.10 2.33
C LEU A 211 -9.26 3.60 2.66
N VAL A 212 -10.09 4.36 1.97
CA VAL A 212 -10.28 5.79 2.24
C VAL A 212 -11.02 6.00 3.55
N LEU A 213 -10.58 6.96 4.37
CA LEU A 213 -11.09 7.23 5.69
C LEU A 213 -12.03 8.46 5.72
N GLY A 214 -13.17 8.30 6.37
CA GLY A 214 -14.14 9.39 6.55
C GLY A 214 -14.68 9.92 5.22
N GLU A 215 -14.71 11.25 5.08
CA GLU A 215 -15.21 11.95 3.89
C GLU A 215 -14.15 12.22 2.82
N ASN A 216 -12.92 11.73 3.02
CA ASN A 216 -11.86 11.88 2.05
C ASN A 216 -12.21 11.15 0.75
N LYS A 217 -11.55 11.53 -0.35
CA LYS A 217 -11.76 10.92 -1.65
C LYS A 217 -10.45 10.42 -2.22
N PHE A 218 -10.49 9.22 -2.77
CA PHE A 218 -9.42 8.70 -3.59
C PHE A 218 -9.66 9.04 -5.05
N ASN A 219 -8.66 9.61 -5.71
CA ASN A 219 -8.67 9.89 -7.13
C ASN A 219 -7.66 8.97 -7.80
N SER A 220 -8.13 7.99 -8.56
CA SER A 220 -7.27 7.07 -9.30
C SER A 220 -6.71 7.71 -10.56
N LEU A 221 -5.44 7.45 -10.87
CA LEU A 221 -4.84 7.80 -12.16
C LEU A 221 -5.42 7.00 -13.33
N SER A 222 -6.21 5.97 -13.08
CA SER A 222 -6.95 5.26 -14.13
C SER A 222 -7.96 6.14 -14.87
N GLY A 223 -8.43 7.23 -14.25
CA GLY A 223 -9.28 8.22 -14.90
C GLY A 223 -8.61 9.00 -16.03
N TYR A 224 -7.30 8.91 -16.17
CA TYR A 224 -6.52 9.61 -17.21
C TYR A 224 -6.04 8.70 -18.35
N LEU A 225 -6.30 7.38 -18.27
CA LEU A 225 -5.77 6.40 -19.23
C LEU A 225 -6.27 6.58 -20.67
N GLU A 226 -7.44 7.18 -20.87
CA GLU A 226 -7.98 7.44 -22.21
C GLU A 226 -7.28 8.62 -22.91
N GLU A 227 -6.77 9.56 -22.12
CA GLU A 227 -6.15 10.80 -22.62
C GLU A 227 -4.63 10.80 -22.54
N ASN A 228 -4.03 9.80 -21.88
CA ASN A 228 -2.60 9.76 -21.63
C ASN A 228 -2.02 8.33 -21.68
N ASP A 229 -1.33 8.04 -22.78
CA ASP A 229 -0.71 6.76 -23.08
C ASP A 229 0.53 6.44 -22.18
N ASN A 230 0.97 7.40 -21.39
CA ASN A 230 2.18 7.29 -20.56
C ASN A 230 1.88 6.91 -19.09
N ILE A 231 0.64 6.48 -18.79
CA ILE A 231 0.24 6.09 -17.42
C ILE A 231 -0.02 4.58 -17.35
N ILE A 232 0.56 3.95 -16.33
CA ILE A 232 0.23 2.58 -15.92
C ILE A 232 -0.17 2.63 -14.45
N VAL A 233 -1.33 2.04 -14.13
CA VAL A 233 -1.86 1.97 -12.76
C VAL A 233 -1.74 0.53 -12.27
N ILE A 234 -1.16 0.32 -11.10
CA ILE A 234 -1.07 -0.99 -10.44
C ILE A 234 -2.00 -0.99 -9.26
N SER A 235 -2.87 -1.98 -9.17
CA SER A 235 -3.81 -2.17 -8.07
C SER A 235 -3.82 -3.63 -7.58
N SER A 236 -4.24 -3.83 -6.34
CA SER A 236 -4.32 -5.17 -5.75
C SER A 236 -5.30 -5.18 -4.58
N PRO A 237 -6.12 -6.23 -4.42
CA PRO A 237 -6.99 -6.41 -3.26
C PRO A 237 -6.23 -6.77 -1.97
N ASN A 238 -4.92 -6.96 -2.06
CA ASN A 238 -4.09 -7.52 -0.99
C ASN A 238 -4.15 -6.73 0.32
N LYS A 239 -4.25 -5.41 0.25
CA LYS A 239 -4.33 -4.54 1.43
C LYS A 239 -5.75 -4.42 1.96
N THR A 240 -6.72 -4.44 1.07
CA THR A 240 -8.14 -4.32 1.38
C THR A 240 -8.68 -5.57 2.07
N PHE A 241 -8.35 -6.73 1.54
CA PHE A 241 -8.85 -8.03 2.00
C PHE A 241 -7.82 -8.87 2.73
N ASN A 242 -6.64 -8.33 3.02
CA ASN A 242 -5.57 -9.04 3.73
C ASN A 242 -5.16 -10.37 3.09
N ILE A 243 -5.10 -10.42 1.77
CA ILE A 243 -4.83 -11.62 0.96
C ILE A 243 -3.47 -11.57 0.24
N ALA A 244 -2.50 -10.87 0.81
CA ALA A 244 -1.17 -10.72 0.20
C ALA A 244 -0.45 -12.05 -0.10
N GLY A 245 -0.76 -13.11 0.64
CA GLY A 245 -0.24 -14.45 0.41
C GLY A 245 -0.67 -15.09 -0.93
N LEU A 246 -1.72 -14.57 -1.58
CA LEU A 246 -2.19 -15.06 -2.87
C LEU A 246 -1.43 -14.48 -4.07
N ASN A 247 -0.61 -13.46 -3.85
CA ASN A 247 0.21 -12.83 -4.89
C ASN A 247 -0.59 -12.43 -6.14
N ILE A 248 -1.74 -11.78 -5.97
CA ILE A 248 -2.61 -11.33 -7.04
C ILE A 248 -2.62 -9.81 -7.14
N SER A 249 -2.57 -9.27 -8.34
CA SER A 249 -2.72 -7.85 -8.66
C SER A 249 -3.27 -7.68 -10.07
N THR A 250 -3.61 -6.45 -10.40
CA THR A 250 -3.90 -6.02 -11.76
C THR A 250 -3.03 -4.82 -12.08
N PHE A 251 -2.71 -4.64 -13.36
CA PHE A 251 -2.33 -3.32 -13.83
C PHE A 251 -3.24 -2.88 -14.97
N LEU A 252 -3.42 -1.58 -15.08
CA LEU A 252 -4.23 -0.93 -16.11
C LEU A 252 -3.30 -0.15 -17.03
N CYS A 253 -3.42 -0.38 -18.32
CA CYS A 253 -2.64 0.29 -19.36
C CYS A 253 -3.57 0.69 -20.51
N GLY A 254 -3.74 1.99 -20.74
CA GLY A 254 -4.55 2.53 -21.82
C GLY A 254 -3.86 2.44 -23.19
N ASN A 255 -2.53 2.39 -23.22
CA ASN A 255 -1.73 2.26 -24.43
C ASN A 255 -1.69 0.80 -24.89
N PRO A 256 -2.29 0.45 -26.08
CA PRO A 256 -2.37 -0.93 -26.53
C PRO A 256 -1.01 -1.54 -26.90
N GLU A 257 -0.07 -0.72 -27.38
CA GLU A 257 1.28 -1.19 -27.74
C GLU A 257 2.08 -1.56 -26.50
N LEU A 258 2.08 -0.69 -25.49
CA LEU A 258 2.73 -0.97 -24.20
C LEU A 258 2.10 -2.18 -23.52
N LYS A 259 0.78 -2.27 -23.51
CA LYS A 259 0.06 -3.42 -22.95
C LYS A 259 0.50 -4.72 -23.62
N LEU A 260 0.55 -4.76 -24.96
CA LEU A 260 0.96 -5.94 -25.71
C LEU A 260 2.40 -6.35 -25.40
N ILE A 261 3.32 -5.39 -25.27
CA ILE A 261 4.71 -5.65 -24.87
C ILE A 261 4.74 -6.33 -23.49
N LEU A 262 3.98 -5.81 -22.54
CA LEU A 262 3.94 -6.34 -21.18
C LEU A 262 3.30 -7.73 -21.12
N GLU A 263 2.16 -7.94 -21.81
CA GLU A 263 1.49 -9.26 -21.87
C GLU A 263 2.38 -10.32 -22.51
N ASN A 264 3.05 -9.98 -23.60
CA ASN A 264 4.01 -10.88 -24.24
C ASN A 264 5.15 -11.26 -23.31
N GLU A 265 5.64 -10.32 -22.50
CA GLU A 265 6.72 -10.60 -21.56
C GLU A 265 6.28 -11.50 -20.40
N PHE A 266 5.09 -11.29 -19.86
CA PHE A 266 4.49 -12.20 -18.87
C PHE A 266 4.37 -13.62 -19.45
N ASN A 267 3.89 -13.74 -20.70
CA ASN A 267 3.75 -15.03 -21.39
C ASN A 267 5.10 -15.69 -21.66
N ASN A 268 6.08 -14.95 -22.16
CA ASN A 268 7.43 -15.47 -22.47
C ASN A 268 8.14 -15.99 -21.23
N ARG A 269 7.99 -15.32 -20.10
CA ARG A 269 8.59 -15.73 -18.82
C ARG A 269 7.74 -16.75 -18.07
N LYS A 270 6.58 -17.14 -18.61
CA LYS A 270 5.62 -18.05 -17.92
C LYS A 270 5.17 -17.53 -16.56
N LEU A 271 5.05 -16.20 -16.43
CA LEU A 271 4.58 -15.54 -15.22
C LEU A 271 3.04 -15.54 -15.19
N HIS A 272 2.47 -16.74 -15.15
CA HIS A 272 1.02 -16.89 -15.11
C HIS A 272 0.47 -16.58 -13.73
N VAL A 273 -0.65 -15.89 -13.70
CA VAL A 273 -1.42 -15.70 -12.47
C VAL A 273 -1.91 -17.06 -11.97
N ASN A 274 -1.97 -17.26 -10.65
CA ASN A 274 -2.54 -18.47 -10.12
C ASN A 274 -4.07 -18.42 -10.12
N ARG A 275 -4.70 -19.56 -10.45
CA ARG A 275 -6.16 -19.68 -10.53
C ARG A 275 -6.85 -19.24 -9.24
N PHE A 276 -6.34 -19.69 -8.10
CA PHE A 276 -6.94 -19.39 -6.80
C PHE A 276 -6.92 -17.88 -6.50
N GLY A 277 -5.83 -17.17 -6.83
CA GLY A 277 -5.75 -15.72 -6.69
C GLY A 277 -6.77 -14.97 -7.55
N ILE A 278 -6.97 -15.39 -8.82
CA ILE A 278 -7.98 -14.81 -9.72
C ILE A 278 -9.40 -15.00 -9.17
N GLU A 279 -9.73 -16.22 -8.75
CA GLU A 279 -11.06 -16.53 -8.23
C GLU A 279 -11.33 -15.79 -6.91
N VAL A 280 -10.36 -15.75 -5.99
CA VAL A 280 -10.50 -15.04 -4.72
C VAL A 280 -10.63 -13.53 -4.93
N LEU A 281 -9.85 -12.92 -5.83
CA LEU A 281 -10.05 -11.51 -6.19
C LEU A 281 -11.46 -11.26 -6.70
N THR A 282 -11.93 -12.10 -7.62
CA THR A 282 -13.28 -12.01 -8.20
C THR A 282 -14.36 -12.08 -7.12
N ILE A 283 -14.24 -13.04 -6.20
CA ILE A 283 -15.14 -13.18 -5.05
C ILE A 283 -15.09 -11.93 -4.18
N CYS A 284 -13.91 -11.48 -3.78
CA CYS A 284 -13.73 -10.31 -2.93
C CYS A 284 -14.40 -9.06 -3.52
N TYR A 285 -14.20 -8.81 -4.81
CA TYR A 285 -14.77 -7.63 -5.47
C TYR A 285 -16.29 -7.74 -5.64
N ASN A 286 -16.82 -8.94 -5.91
CA ASN A 286 -18.25 -9.13 -6.08
C ASN A 286 -19.04 -9.13 -4.77
N THR A 287 -18.46 -9.59 -3.66
CA THR A 287 -19.20 -9.82 -2.41
C THR A 287 -18.73 -8.95 -1.24
N GLY A 288 -17.48 -8.45 -1.27
CA GLY A 288 -16.83 -7.83 -0.11
C GLY A 288 -17.12 -6.35 0.12
N PHE A 289 -17.89 -5.67 -0.74
CA PHE A 289 -18.05 -4.20 -0.65
C PHE A 289 -18.60 -3.74 0.70
N GLN A 290 -19.64 -4.39 1.22
CA GLN A 290 -20.24 -4.00 2.51
C GLN A 290 -19.28 -4.21 3.69
N TRP A 291 -18.50 -5.28 3.65
CA TRP A 291 -17.46 -5.51 4.64
C TRP A 291 -16.37 -4.44 4.60
N VAL A 292 -15.96 -4.00 3.40
CA VAL A 292 -14.98 -2.92 3.24
C VAL A 292 -15.50 -1.59 3.78
N GLU A 293 -16.77 -1.28 3.60
CA GLU A 293 -17.39 -0.10 4.22
C GLU A 293 -17.35 -0.16 5.75
N ALA A 294 -17.68 -1.33 6.33
CA ALA A 294 -17.58 -1.52 7.76
C ALA A 294 -16.13 -1.49 8.27
N LEU A 295 -15.20 -2.07 7.49
CA LEU A 295 -13.76 -2.02 7.78
C LEU A 295 -13.22 -0.60 7.80
N ARG A 296 -13.57 0.24 6.83
CA ARG A 296 -13.19 1.65 6.78
C ARG A 296 -13.64 2.40 8.04
N LYS A 297 -14.88 2.15 8.47
CA LYS A 297 -15.41 2.75 9.70
C LYS A 297 -14.63 2.31 10.93
N ASN A 298 -14.40 1.01 11.07
CA ASN A 298 -13.61 0.45 12.17
C ASN A 298 -12.17 0.98 12.19
N ILE A 299 -11.50 1.03 11.02
CA ILE A 299 -10.15 1.60 10.91
C ILE A 299 -10.16 3.07 11.32
N LYS A 300 -11.16 3.85 10.90
CA LYS A 300 -11.28 5.26 11.28
C LYS A 300 -11.44 5.43 12.80
N GLU A 301 -12.29 4.63 13.43
CA GLU A 301 -12.49 4.64 14.88
C GLU A 301 -11.19 4.27 15.63
N ASN A 302 -10.48 3.23 15.18
CA ASN A 302 -9.18 2.85 15.71
C ASN A 302 -8.13 3.96 15.52
N MET A 303 -8.12 4.58 14.34
CA MET A 303 -7.20 5.68 14.02
C MET A 303 -7.43 6.87 14.95
N ASP A 304 -8.70 7.27 15.14
CA ASP A 304 -9.06 8.38 16.02
C ASP A 304 -8.68 8.09 17.48
N MET A 305 -8.91 6.87 17.94
CA MET A 305 -8.52 6.45 19.28
C MET A 305 -7.00 6.52 19.47
N VAL A 306 -6.24 5.99 18.51
CA VAL A 306 -4.76 6.05 18.58
C VAL A 306 -4.26 7.48 18.55
N ILE A 307 -4.77 8.32 17.62
CA ILE A 307 -4.40 9.74 17.53
C ILE A 307 -4.65 10.45 18.85
N ASN A 308 -5.83 10.28 19.44
CA ASN A 308 -6.17 10.92 20.74
C ASN A 308 -5.25 10.46 21.87
N LYS A 309 -4.81 9.21 21.89
CA LYS A 309 -3.91 8.69 22.93
C LYS A 309 -2.48 9.22 22.80
N ILE A 310 -1.98 9.38 21.56
CA ILE A 310 -0.62 9.82 21.29
C ILE A 310 -0.49 11.33 21.01
N ASP A 311 -1.58 12.09 21.16
CA ASP A 311 -1.56 13.57 21.11
C ASP A 311 -0.92 14.12 22.38
N ILE A 312 0.40 14.05 22.43
CA ILE A 312 1.25 14.46 23.54
C ILE A 312 2.43 15.29 23.04
N GLU A 313 3.05 16.06 23.94
CA GLU A 313 4.18 16.92 23.61
C GLU A 313 5.33 16.14 22.94
N GLY A 314 5.79 16.63 21.80
CA GLY A 314 6.88 16.06 21.01
C GLY A 314 6.48 14.91 20.09
N VAL A 315 5.19 14.71 19.88
CA VAL A 315 4.64 13.77 18.89
C VAL A 315 3.88 14.54 17.82
N GLU A 316 4.38 14.50 16.59
CA GLU A 316 3.70 15.10 15.43
C GLU A 316 3.07 14.00 14.58
N ILE A 317 1.79 14.13 14.25
CA ILE A 317 1.03 13.12 13.52
C ILE A 317 0.76 13.62 12.11
N MET A 318 1.18 12.85 11.09
CA MET A 318 0.72 13.08 9.72
C MET A 318 -0.69 12.51 9.59
N MET A 319 -1.69 13.39 9.38
CA MET A 319 -3.10 12.99 9.37
C MET A 319 -3.43 12.11 8.16
N PRO A 320 -3.76 10.83 8.37
CA PRO A 320 -4.02 9.91 7.27
C PRO A 320 -5.41 10.12 6.67
N GLU A 321 -5.48 10.05 5.35
CA GLU A 321 -6.72 10.14 4.57
C GLU A 321 -7.12 8.75 4.04
N SER A 322 -6.20 7.78 4.06
CA SER A 322 -6.43 6.41 3.61
C SER A 322 -5.52 5.41 4.32
N GLY A 323 -5.94 4.15 4.32
CA GLY A 323 -5.20 3.02 4.88
C GLY A 323 -5.34 2.88 6.39
N TYR A 324 -4.65 1.91 6.92
CA TYR A 324 -4.62 1.59 8.35
C TYR A 324 -3.23 1.81 8.97
N LEU A 325 -2.45 2.72 8.37
CA LEU A 325 -1.08 3.00 8.74
C LEU A 325 -0.96 4.46 9.17
N LEU A 326 -0.52 4.69 10.39
CA LEU A 326 -0.32 6.03 10.94
C LEU A 326 1.16 6.36 10.91
N TRP A 327 1.51 7.52 10.36
CA TRP A 327 2.88 8.02 10.25
C TRP A 327 3.12 9.13 11.28
N VAL A 328 4.05 8.89 12.19
CA VAL A 328 4.23 9.70 13.40
C VAL A 328 5.69 10.10 13.54
N LYS A 329 5.95 11.39 13.78
CA LYS A 329 7.26 11.92 14.12
C LYS A 329 7.41 12.06 15.62
N LEU A 330 8.56 11.69 16.12
CA LEU A 330 8.95 11.70 17.52
C LEU A 330 10.11 12.69 17.73
N ASP A 331 9.81 13.91 18.15
CA ASP A 331 10.79 15.00 18.21
C ASP A 331 11.95 14.76 19.19
N LYS A 332 11.70 13.97 20.24
CA LYS A 332 12.71 13.63 21.26
C LYS A 332 13.63 12.47 20.83
N VAL A 333 13.33 11.82 19.69
CA VAL A 333 14.02 10.59 19.28
C VAL A 333 14.98 10.88 18.13
N ASN A 334 16.27 10.86 18.42
CA ASN A 334 17.33 11.04 17.43
C ASN A 334 17.64 9.75 16.65
N ASP A 335 17.55 8.60 17.32
CA ASP A 335 17.78 7.27 16.74
C ASP A 335 16.51 6.42 16.89
N VAL A 336 15.68 6.44 15.82
CA VAL A 336 14.41 5.71 15.80
C VAL A 336 14.61 4.20 15.82
N ASP A 337 15.65 3.69 15.16
CA ASP A 337 15.94 2.26 15.14
C ASP A 337 16.28 1.75 16.55
N LYS A 338 17.07 2.50 17.32
CA LYS A 338 17.34 2.22 18.72
C LYS A 338 16.06 2.31 19.55
N PHE A 339 15.29 3.39 19.41
CA PHE A 339 14.04 3.61 20.13
C PHE A 339 13.07 2.43 19.99
N ILE A 340 12.80 1.94 18.77
CA ILE A 340 11.86 0.83 18.56
C ILE A 340 12.36 -0.49 19.15
N LEU A 341 13.68 -0.72 19.21
CA LEU A 341 14.25 -1.92 19.84
C LEU A 341 14.11 -1.86 21.36
N GLU A 342 14.31 -0.70 21.97
CA GLU A 342 14.12 -0.49 23.40
C GLU A 342 12.63 -0.57 23.77
N LEU A 343 11.74 0.06 23.02
CA LEU A 343 10.29 -0.04 23.16
C LEU A 343 9.83 -1.52 23.08
N ALA A 344 10.33 -2.27 22.10
CA ALA A 344 10.02 -3.68 21.96
C ALA A 344 10.49 -4.50 23.15
N LYS A 345 11.70 -4.24 23.66
CA LYS A 345 12.28 -4.95 24.80
C LYS A 345 11.53 -4.67 26.09
N GLU A 346 11.24 -3.39 26.39
CA GLU A 346 10.71 -2.96 27.68
C GLU A 346 9.18 -3.03 27.75
N LYS A 347 8.51 -2.64 26.67
CA LYS A 347 7.04 -2.51 26.63
C LYS A 347 6.34 -3.51 25.70
N LYS A 348 7.09 -4.33 24.95
CA LYS A 348 6.56 -5.35 24.01
C LYS A 348 5.75 -4.76 22.84
N VAL A 349 5.86 -3.47 22.58
CA VAL A 349 5.20 -2.79 21.45
C VAL A 349 6.15 -2.76 20.26
N LEU A 350 5.71 -3.30 19.13
CA LEU A 350 6.52 -3.49 17.93
C LEU A 350 6.04 -2.55 16.83
N LEU A 351 6.78 -1.49 16.55
CA LEU A 351 6.48 -0.49 15.53
C LEU A 351 7.39 -0.64 14.31
N GLU A 352 7.00 -0.05 13.18
CA GLU A 352 7.83 0.03 11.99
C GLU A 352 8.71 1.28 12.04
N THR A 353 10.01 1.10 11.79
CA THR A 353 10.94 2.23 11.72
C THR A 353 10.77 3.07 10.47
N GLY A 354 10.92 4.37 10.60
CA GLY A 354 10.92 5.31 9.48
C GLY A 354 12.07 5.11 8.49
N SER A 355 13.20 4.56 8.92
CA SER A 355 14.37 4.31 8.08
C SER A 355 14.07 3.40 6.87
N ARG A 356 13.02 2.56 6.94
CA ARG A 356 12.59 1.69 5.85
C ARG A 356 11.83 2.38 4.71
N PHE A 357 11.53 3.67 4.86
CA PHE A 357 10.73 4.42 3.88
C PHE A 357 11.54 5.37 3.02
N ILE A 358 12.84 5.09 2.81
CA ILE A 358 13.74 5.98 2.09
C ILE A 358 13.60 7.39 2.69
N ASN A 359 13.62 7.41 4.01
CA ASN A 359 13.28 8.58 4.77
C ASN A 359 14.52 9.49 4.92
N ASP A 360 14.43 10.67 4.32
CA ASP A 360 15.39 11.74 4.56
C ASP A 360 14.98 12.57 5.80
N TYR A 361 13.93 12.15 6.52
CA TYR A 361 13.43 12.75 7.76
C TYR A 361 13.70 11.81 8.93
N GLU A 362 14.46 12.27 9.87
CA GLU A 362 14.72 11.55 11.13
C GLU A 362 13.49 11.60 12.06
N GLY A 363 13.39 10.65 12.97
CA GLY A 363 12.40 10.66 14.03
C GLY A 363 11.04 10.04 13.69
N PHE A 364 10.80 9.45 12.51
CA PHE A 364 9.51 8.89 12.17
C PHE A 364 9.37 7.39 12.49
N VAL A 365 8.16 7.02 12.94
CA VAL A 365 7.69 5.63 13.08
C VAL A 365 6.37 5.46 12.34
N ARG A 366 6.06 4.21 11.94
CA ARG A 366 4.76 3.87 11.36
C ARG A 366 4.04 2.87 12.26
N ILE A 367 2.78 3.13 12.56
CA ILE A 367 1.90 2.32 13.42
C ILE A 367 0.80 1.71 12.56
N ASN A 368 0.61 0.40 12.64
CA ASN A 368 -0.51 -0.30 12.04
C ASN A 368 -1.68 -0.35 13.04
N VAL A 369 -2.84 0.20 12.68
CA VAL A 369 -4.04 0.24 13.53
C VAL A 369 -5.08 -0.84 13.18
N ALA A 370 -4.78 -1.75 12.24
CA ALA A 370 -5.72 -2.79 11.81
C ALA A 370 -5.59 -4.06 12.68
N THR A 371 -5.94 -3.91 13.94
CA THR A 371 -6.09 -4.99 14.92
C THR A 371 -7.25 -4.64 15.88
N SER A 372 -7.56 -5.50 16.87
CA SER A 372 -8.64 -5.20 17.83
C SER A 372 -8.35 -3.92 18.62
N LYS A 373 -9.43 -3.25 19.03
CA LYS A 373 -9.34 -2.02 19.80
C LYS A 373 -8.61 -2.22 21.12
N SER A 374 -8.88 -3.34 21.81
CA SER A 374 -8.24 -3.68 23.09
C SER A 374 -6.72 -3.80 22.97
N ILE A 375 -6.22 -4.45 21.91
CA ILE A 375 -4.77 -4.55 21.64
C ILE A 375 -4.16 -3.17 21.38
N LEU A 376 -4.85 -2.33 20.60
CA LEU A 376 -4.37 -0.98 20.30
C LEU A 376 -4.34 -0.09 21.54
N GLU A 377 -5.38 -0.13 22.35
CA GLU A 377 -5.44 0.65 23.59
C GLU A 377 -4.29 0.35 24.52
N GLU A 378 -4.05 -0.92 24.79
CA GLU A 378 -2.96 -1.36 25.65
C GLU A 378 -1.57 -1.02 25.05
N ALA A 379 -1.40 -1.26 23.75
CA ALA A 379 -0.14 -0.95 23.06
C ALA A 379 0.17 0.56 23.10
N MET A 380 -0.84 1.41 22.91
CA MET A 380 -0.63 2.85 22.91
C MET A 380 -0.41 3.41 24.31
N ASP A 381 -1.05 2.86 25.34
CA ASP A 381 -0.76 3.24 26.72
C ASP A 381 0.72 2.93 27.07
N ARG A 382 1.19 1.75 26.72
CA ARG A 382 2.61 1.36 26.91
C ARG A 382 3.58 2.22 26.09
N PHE A 383 3.20 2.59 24.86
CA PHE A 383 3.99 3.48 24.02
C PHE A 383 4.12 4.87 24.65
N VAL A 384 3.00 5.45 25.08
CA VAL A 384 2.95 6.79 25.69
C VAL A 384 3.77 6.85 26.99
N ASP A 385 3.65 5.83 27.84
CA ASP A 385 4.44 5.75 29.08
C ASP A 385 5.93 5.68 28.76
N PHE A 386 6.34 4.83 27.81
CA PHE A 386 7.73 4.72 27.40
C PHE A 386 8.27 6.01 26.80
N TYR A 387 7.50 6.64 25.90
CA TYR A 387 7.94 7.86 25.23
C TYR A 387 8.10 9.05 26.19
N LYS A 388 7.24 9.18 27.20
CA LYS A 388 7.38 10.23 28.24
C LYS A 388 8.64 10.09 29.07
N GLU A 389 9.08 8.87 29.31
CA GLU A 389 10.26 8.55 30.12
C GLU A 389 11.56 8.52 29.29
N TYR A 390 11.44 8.46 27.95
CA TYR A 390 12.57 8.36 27.03
C TYR A 390 13.43 9.63 27.03
N LYS A 391 14.76 9.43 27.17
CA LYS A 391 15.75 10.52 27.33
C LYS A 391 16.71 10.60 26.13
#